data_aedccfb48a01d31e4b9740517a30840d
#
_entry.id   aedccfb48a01d31e4b9740517a30840d
#
_cell.length_a   1.000
_cell.length_b   1.000
_cell.length_c   1.000
_cell.angle_alpha   90.00
_cell.angle_beta   90.00
_cell.angle_gamma   90.00
#
_symmetry.space_group_name_H-M   'P 1'
#
loop_
_entity.id
_entity.type
_entity.pdbx_description
1 polymer ?
#
loop_
_entity_poly.entity_id
_entity_poly.type
_entity_poly.pdbx_seq_one_letter_code
_entity_poly.pdbx_strand_id
1 'polypeptide(L)'
;MTVGFNHLGQLGQLGNQMFQYAITKSVASKLNVPFKIPNHQNVFDDGIGNRYTILLFDIFKLESLTDFGFVNTQKYVQEKHFHYDETIFDISPQEDCSLWGFFQSEKYFKDIENDIRDDFKFKDELVSSCSSLIESVDHPIALHIRRGDFITNSQNHPPLPLDYYKRALKLFDDDRQVIIFSDDTKWCKEQEIFSDDRFLVSEDNDQSYDLCLMSICDDFIIANSSFSWWGAWLGNRGKVVAPKQWFGKGLNHNTKDLYCSDWSVL
;
A
#
# COMPACT_ATOMS: atom_id res chain seq x y z
N MET A 1 -0.70 -24.08 16.92
CA MET A 1 -0.92 -23.51 15.57
C MET A 1 -0.28 -22.14 15.48
N THR A 2 0.34 -21.86 14.34
CA THR A 2 0.90 -20.55 13.97
C THR A 2 0.37 -20.18 12.59
N VAL A 3 -0.03 -18.95 12.38
CA VAL A 3 -0.40 -18.41 11.06
C VAL A 3 0.82 -17.68 10.50
N GLY A 4 1.14 -17.89 9.24
CA GLY A 4 2.25 -17.21 8.59
C GLY A 4 1.93 -16.72 7.20
N PHE A 5 2.87 -15.96 6.62
CA PHE A 5 2.89 -15.60 5.22
C PHE A 5 4.28 -15.89 4.64
N ASN A 6 4.54 -17.17 4.37
CA ASN A 6 5.88 -17.63 3.96
C ASN A 6 6.41 -16.98 2.67
N HIS A 7 5.53 -16.47 1.82
CA HIS A 7 5.87 -15.81 0.54
C HIS A 7 5.78 -14.27 0.61
N LEU A 8 5.72 -13.71 1.82
CA LEU A 8 5.77 -12.27 2.00
C LEU A 8 7.09 -11.73 1.42
N GLY A 9 7.00 -10.72 0.56
CA GLY A 9 8.14 -10.21 -0.19
C GLY A 9 8.30 -10.80 -1.61
N GLN A 10 7.66 -11.94 -1.92
CA GLN A 10 7.67 -12.53 -3.28
C GLN A 10 6.45 -12.09 -4.11
N LEU A 11 5.33 -11.79 -3.47
CA LEU A 11 4.08 -11.41 -4.12
C LEU A 11 3.88 -9.90 -4.12
N GLY A 12 4.81 -9.18 -4.73
CA GLY A 12 4.76 -7.74 -4.90
C GLY A 12 5.58 -6.95 -3.88
N GLN A 13 5.59 -5.62 -4.07
CA GLN A 13 6.41 -4.68 -3.31
C GLN A 13 5.69 -4.19 -2.05
N LEU A 14 6.20 -3.11 -1.43
CA LEU A 14 5.82 -2.59 -0.12
C LEU A 14 4.31 -2.58 0.15
N GLY A 15 3.49 -1.97 -0.72
CA GLY A 15 2.05 -1.90 -0.49
C GLY A 15 1.36 -3.27 -0.42
N ASN A 16 1.83 -4.26 -1.21
CA ASN A 16 1.33 -5.62 -1.12
C ASN A 16 1.81 -6.31 0.17
N GLN A 17 3.07 -6.10 0.56
CA GLN A 17 3.60 -6.64 1.81
C GLN A 17 2.80 -6.14 3.03
N MET A 18 2.35 -4.89 3.02
CA MET A 18 1.53 -4.32 4.08
C MET A 18 0.17 -5.03 4.17
N PHE A 19 -0.52 -5.27 3.05
CA PHE A 19 -1.77 -6.05 3.06
C PHE A 19 -1.56 -7.49 3.56
N GLN A 20 -0.49 -8.13 3.10
CA GLN A 20 -0.13 -9.49 3.51
C GLN A 20 0.19 -9.59 5.00
N TYR A 21 0.88 -8.61 5.55
CA TYR A 21 1.11 -8.49 7.00
C TYR A 21 -0.21 -8.33 7.75
N ALA A 22 -1.04 -7.37 7.32
CA ALA A 22 -2.28 -7.03 8.00
C ALA A 22 -3.26 -8.21 8.07
N ILE A 23 -3.47 -8.94 6.96
CA ILE A 23 -4.31 -10.14 6.97
C ILE A 23 -3.73 -11.25 7.84
N THR A 24 -2.40 -11.45 7.84
CA THR A 24 -1.77 -12.49 8.63
C THR A 24 -1.99 -12.25 10.13
N LYS A 25 -1.78 -11.01 10.58
CA LYS A 25 -2.06 -10.60 11.96
C LYS A 25 -3.54 -10.72 12.29
N SER A 26 -4.43 -10.31 11.37
CA SER A 26 -5.88 -10.36 11.58
C SER A 26 -6.39 -11.80 11.76
N VAL A 27 -5.96 -12.72 10.88
CA VAL A 27 -6.33 -14.14 11.01
C VAL A 27 -5.81 -14.72 12.31
N ALA A 28 -4.56 -14.43 12.68
CA ALA A 28 -3.98 -14.91 13.92
C ALA A 28 -4.69 -14.36 15.16
N SER A 29 -5.04 -13.08 15.15
CA SER A 29 -5.82 -12.41 16.21
C SER A 29 -7.17 -13.08 16.39
N LYS A 30 -7.91 -13.29 15.29
CA LYS A 30 -9.25 -13.91 15.31
C LYS A 30 -9.22 -15.35 15.84
N LEU A 31 -8.13 -16.08 15.54
CA LEU A 31 -7.92 -17.45 16.01
C LEU A 31 -7.25 -17.52 17.39
N ASN A 32 -6.82 -16.39 17.93
CA ASN A 32 -6.05 -16.30 19.18
C ASN A 32 -4.78 -17.19 19.16
N VAL A 33 -3.99 -17.09 18.09
CA VAL A 33 -2.76 -17.83 17.88
C VAL A 33 -1.61 -16.89 17.48
N PRO A 34 -0.33 -17.28 17.68
CA PRO A 34 0.79 -16.49 17.19
C PRO A 34 0.83 -16.42 15.66
N PHE A 35 1.47 -15.35 15.14
CA PHE A 35 1.75 -15.20 13.72
C PHE A 35 3.23 -14.98 13.46
N LYS A 36 3.68 -15.30 12.24
CA LYS A 36 5.05 -15.10 11.77
C LYS A 36 5.08 -14.58 10.34
N ILE A 37 6.05 -13.74 10.07
CA ILE A 37 6.47 -13.39 8.70
C ILE A 37 7.96 -13.71 8.56
N PRO A 38 8.46 -13.95 7.32
CA PRO A 38 9.89 -14.17 7.12
C PRO A 38 10.73 -13.00 7.60
N ASN A 39 11.99 -13.27 7.97
CA ASN A 39 12.92 -12.25 8.45
C ASN A 39 13.29 -11.26 7.33
N HIS A 40 13.58 -10.00 7.68
CA HIS A 40 14.06 -8.98 6.76
C HIS A 40 15.36 -9.34 6.02
N GLN A 41 16.17 -10.26 6.56
CA GLN A 41 17.38 -10.76 5.89
C GLN A 41 17.07 -11.75 4.76
N ASN A 42 15.85 -12.23 4.64
CA ASN A 42 15.46 -13.10 3.54
C ASN A 42 15.39 -12.30 2.24
N VAL A 43 16.17 -12.73 1.27
CA VAL A 43 16.14 -12.22 -0.10
C VAL A 43 15.51 -13.29 -0.96
N PHE A 44 14.44 -12.92 -1.66
CA PHE A 44 13.76 -13.83 -2.58
C PHE A 44 14.18 -13.48 -4.01
N ASP A 45 14.54 -14.51 -4.77
CA ASP A 45 14.87 -14.40 -6.19
C ASP A 45 13.72 -15.02 -7.01
N ASP A 46 13.24 -14.31 -8.03
CA ASP A 46 12.16 -14.78 -8.89
C ASP A 46 12.64 -15.72 -10.02
N GLY A 47 13.93 -16.04 -10.05
CA GLY A 47 14.56 -16.90 -11.06
C GLY A 47 14.82 -16.23 -12.41
N ILE A 48 14.44 -14.96 -12.56
CA ILE A 48 14.67 -14.15 -13.77
C ILE A 48 15.51 -12.89 -13.48
N GLY A 49 16.11 -12.83 -12.29
CA GLY A 49 17.08 -11.82 -11.90
C GLY A 49 16.55 -10.70 -11.00
N ASN A 50 15.29 -10.70 -10.63
CA ASN A 50 14.79 -9.74 -9.64
C ASN A 50 14.97 -10.31 -8.23
N ARG A 51 15.38 -9.44 -7.33
CA ARG A 51 15.52 -9.73 -5.91
C ARG A 51 14.50 -8.91 -5.11
N TYR A 52 13.77 -9.58 -4.25
CA TYR A 52 12.78 -8.97 -3.39
C TYR A 52 13.21 -9.13 -1.93
N THR A 53 13.01 -8.08 -1.16
CA THR A 53 13.26 -8.04 0.28
C THR A 53 11.99 -7.66 1.02
N ILE A 54 11.95 -7.93 2.31
CA ILE A 54 10.84 -7.51 3.15
C ILE A 54 11.15 -6.11 3.68
N LEU A 55 10.46 -5.13 3.13
CA LEU A 55 10.69 -3.71 3.39
C LEU A 55 10.08 -3.23 4.71
N LEU A 56 9.13 -3.99 5.26
CA LEU A 56 8.38 -3.57 6.45
C LEU A 56 9.27 -3.26 7.65
N PHE A 57 10.33 -4.07 7.86
CA PHE A 57 11.26 -3.90 8.98
C PHE A 57 12.13 -2.65 8.88
N ASP A 58 12.33 -2.12 7.67
CA ASP A 58 13.15 -0.92 7.48
C ASP A 58 12.34 0.35 7.71
N ILE A 59 11.03 0.29 7.56
CA ILE A 59 10.11 1.41 7.51
C ILE A 59 9.32 1.59 8.81
N PHE A 60 8.80 0.49 9.35
CA PHE A 60 7.84 0.51 10.46
C PHE A 60 8.43 -0.06 11.76
N LYS A 61 7.79 0.30 12.88
CA LYS A 61 8.19 -0.17 14.21
C LYS A 61 7.81 -1.63 14.46
N LEU A 62 6.70 -2.10 13.90
CA LEU A 62 6.17 -3.48 14.00
C LEU A 62 6.16 -4.02 15.44
N GLU A 63 5.74 -3.20 16.42
CA GLU A 63 5.92 -3.49 17.86
C GLU A 63 5.23 -4.78 18.32
N SER A 64 4.16 -5.21 17.65
CA SER A 64 3.45 -6.45 18.01
C SER A 64 4.08 -7.72 17.42
N LEU A 65 5.04 -7.58 16.52
CA LEU A 65 5.72 -8.73 15.91
C LEU A 65 6.84 -9.23 16.81
N THR A 66 6.57 -10.29 17.58
CA THR A 66 7.51 -10.85 18.55
C THR A 66 8.31 -12.04 18.04
N ASP A 67 7.87 -12.65 16.92
CA ASP A 67 8.52 -13.81 16.32
C ASP A 67 8.47 -13.71 14.78
N PHE A 68 9.55 -14.12 14.13
CA PHE A 68 9.68 -14.07 12.68
C PHE A 68 10.38 -15.33 12.15
N GLY A 69 10.20 -15.59 10.87
CA GLY A 69 10.68 -16.77 10.18
C GLY A 69 9.56 -17.46 9.39
N PHE A 70 9.91 -18.55 8.76
CA PHE A 70 8.94 -19.37 8.03
C PHE A 70 8.13 -20.24 8.99
N VAL A 71 6.84 -20.39 8.68
CA VAL A 71 6.04 -21.43 9.32
C VAL A 71 6.30 -22.76 8.60
N ASN A 72 6.63 -23.80 9.36
CA ASN A 72 6.88 -25.14 8.80
C ASN A 72 5.55 -25.83 8.50
N THR A 73 5.01 -25.60 7.32
CA THR A 73 3.71 -26.13 6.89
C THR A 73 3.67 -26.46 5.41
N GLN A 74 2.85 -27.44 5.06
CA GLN A 74 2.41 -27.71 3.68
C GLN A 74 0.98 -27.20 3.41
N LYS A 75 0.33 -26.60 4.44
CA LYS A 75 -1.02 -26.07 4.34
C LYS A 75 -0.97 -24.61 3.95
N TYR A 76 -1.43 -24.34 2.73
CA TYR A 76 -1.59 -22.97 2.22
C TYR A 76 -3.08 -22.61 2.15
N VAL A 77 -3.40 -21.43 2.69
CA VAL A 77 -4.75 -20.85 2.62
C VAL A 77 -4.70 -19.74 1.59
N GLN A 78 -5.25 -20.02 0.43
CA GLN A 78 -5.14 -19.17 -0.74
C GLN A 78 -6.32 -18.21 -0.86
N GLU A 79 -6.04 -16.95 -1.21
CA GLU A 79 -7.05 -16.00 -1.66
C GLU A 79 -7.77 -16.55 -2.90
N LYS A 80 -9.08 -16.71 -2.79
CA LYS A 80 -9.89 -17.28 -3.90
C LYS A 80 -10.36 -16.21 -4.88
N HIS A 81 -10.57 -15.00 -4.38
CA HIS A 81 -11.13 -13.87 -5.10
C HIS A 81 -10.41 -12.59 -4.67
N PHE A 82 -10.28 -11.63 -5.58
CA PHE A 82 -9.69 -10.33 -5.25
C PHE A 82 -10.56 -9.50 -4.29
N HIS A 83 -11.88 -9.65 -4.34
CA HIS A 83 -12.77 -9.02 -3.37
C HIS A 83 -12.76 -9.78 -2.04
N TYR A 84 -13.17 -9.11 -0.97
CA TYR A 84 -13.24 -9.67 0.37
C TYR A 84 -14.02 -11.00 0.41
N ASP A 85 -13.43 -11.99 1.05
CA ASP A 85 -13.99 -13.32 1.30
C ASP A 85 -13.79 -13.66 2.78
N GLU A 86 -14.89 -13.60 3.55
CA GLU A 86 -14.85 -13.89 4.99
C GLU A 86 -14.44 -15.33 5.31
N THR A 87 -14.59 -16.26 4.36
CA THR A 87 -14.22 -17.68 4.58
C THR A 87 -12.73 -17.87 4.82
N ILE A 88 -11.89 -16.85 4.57
CA ILE A 88 -10.47 -16.88 4.94
C ILE A 88 -10.26 -17.07 6.45
N PHE A 89 -11.24 -16.70 7.25
CA PHE A 89 -11.20 -16.82 8.70
C PHE A 89 -11.71 -18.19 9.22
N ASP A 90 -12.27 -19.04 8.36
CA ASP A 90 -12.78 -20.38 8.72
C ASP A 90 -11.65 -21.42 8.79
N ILE A 91 -10.44 -21.00 9.11
CA ILE A 91 -9.27 -21.88 9.22
C ILE A 91 -9.37 -22.66 10.53
N SER A 92 -9.23 -24.00 10.42
CA SER A 92 -9.15 -24.84 11.62
C SER A 92 -7.89 -24.54 12.43
N PRO A 93 -7.98 -24.23 13.74
CA PRO A 93 -6.85 -23.84 14.58
C PRO A 93 -5.95 -25.03 14.99
N GLN A 94 -6.03 -26.17 14.32
CA GLN A 94 -5.31 -27.40 14.71
C GLN A 94 -3.94 -27.54 14.05
N GLU A 95 -3.69 -26.85 12.94
CA GLU A 95 -2.45 -27.01 12.15
C GLU A 95 -1.87 -25.66 11.77
N ASP A 96 -0.56 -25.60 11.75
CA ASP A 96 0.16 -24.45 11.19
C ASP A 96 -0.23 -24.22 9.74
N CYS A 97 -0.40 -22.95 9.33
CA CYS A 97 -0.73 -22.62 7.95
C CYS A 97 -0.02 -21.34 7.49
N SER A 98 0.15 -21.22 6.18
CA SER A 98 0.63 -20.01 5.52
C SER A 98 -0.43 -19.45 4.59
N LEU A 99 -0.66 -18.15 4.63
CA LEU A 99 -1.54 -17.47 3.70
C LEU A 99 -0.84 -17.28 2.35
N TRP A 100 -1.63 -17.15 1.29
CA TRP A 100 -1.17 -16.88 -0.07
C TRP A 100 -2.18 -16.02 -0.83
N GLY A 101 -1.78 -14.83 -1.24
CA GLY A 101 -2.63 -13.88 -1.98
C GLY A 101 -2.21 -12.43 -1.79
N PHE A 102 -3.04 -11.50 -2.22
CA PHE A 102 -2.82 -10.05 -2.09
C PHE A 102 -3.66 -9.42 -0.99
N PHE A 103 -4.90 -9.88 -0.79
CA PHE A 103 -5.83 -9.46 0.27
C PHE A 103 -6.05 -7.96 0.34
N GLN A 104 -6.19 -7.31 -0.81
CA GLN A 104 -6.26 -5.84 -0.93
C GLN A 104 -7.66 -5.30 -0.57
N SER A 105 -8.00 -5.37 0.71
CA SER A 105 -9.20 -4.75 1.28
C SER A 105 -9.01 -4.49 2.78
N GLU A 106 -9.43 -3.32 3.27
CA GLU A 106 -9.41 -3.03 4.72
C GLU A 106 -10.32 -3.98 5.51
N LYS A 107 -11.34 -4.56 4.88
CA LYS A 107 -12.27 -5.49 5.53
C LYS A 107 -11.59 -6.69 6.16
N TYR A 108 -10.42 -7.08 5.64
CA TYR A 108 -9.66 -8.19 6.21
C TYR A 108 -9.05 -7.90 7.57
N PHE A 109 -8.84 -6.63 7.92
CA PHE A 109 -8.19 -6.23 9.17
C PHE A 109 -8.92 -5.11 9.91
N LYS A 110 -10.18 -4.85 9.55
CA LYS A 110 -10.99 -3.78 10.14
C LYS A 110 -11.17 -3.96 11.65
N ASP A 111 -11.34 -5.19 12.12
CA ASP A 111 -11.54 -5.50 13.54
C ASP A 111 -10.28 -5.23 14.39
N ILE A 112 -9.11 -5.16 13.76
CA ILE A 112 -7.83 -4.87 14.40
C ILE A 112 -7.16 -3.62 13.82
N GLU A 113 -7.95 -2.69 13.29
CA GLU A 113 -7.44 -1.49 12.61
C GLU A 113 -6.42 -0.72 13.45
N ASN A 114 -6.70 -0.51 14.73
CA ASN A 114 -5.80 0.22 15.62
C ASN A 114 -4.46 -0.50 15.81
N ASP A 115 -4.49 -1.83 15.93
CA ASP A 115 -3.27 -2.63 16.06
C ASP A 115 -2.41 -2.58 14.79
N ILE A 116 -3.03 -2.52 13.60
CA ILE A 116 -2.32 -2.35 12.34
C ILE A 116 -1.71 -0.94 12.24
N ARG A 117 -2.44 0.10 12.68
CA ARG A 117 -1.92 1.47 12.73
C ARG A 117 -0.75 1.61 13.70
N ASP A 118 -0.79 0.91 14.84
CA ASP A 118 0.30 0.90 15.81
C ASP A 118 1.56 0.22 15.23
N ASP A 119 1.41 -0.93 14.57
CA ASP A 119 2.53 -1.62 13.92
C ASP A 119 3.14 -0.82 12.77
N PHE A 120 2.28 -0.13 11.99
CA PHE A 120 2.73 0.68 10.85
C PHE A 120 3.05 2.14 11.24
N LYS A 121 3.37 2.40 12.51
CA LYS A 121 4.05 3.63 12.89
C LYS A 121 5.43 3.67 12.25
N PHE A 122 5.70 4.73 11.52
CA PHE A 122 7.01 4.95 10.90
C PHE A 122 8.10 5.07 11.96
N LYS A 123 9.31 4.69 11.61
CA LYS A 123 10.49 4.95 12.44
C LYS A 123 10.72 6.45 12.59
N ASP A 124 11.23 6.86 13.74
CA ASP A 124 11.35 8.27 14.10
C ASP A 124 12.28 9.04 13.13
N GLU A 125 13.28 8.37 12.58
CA GLU A 125 14.20 8.96 11.59
C GLU A 125 13.48 9.34 10.29
N LEU A 126 12.54 8.49 9.82
CA LEU A 126 11.73 8.79 8.63
C LEU A 126 10.78 9.96 8.89
N VAL A 127 10.10 9.96 10.03
CA VAL A 127 9.20 11.07 10.41
C VAL A 127 9.98 12.38 10.49
N SER A 128 11.15 12.36 11.11
CA SER A 128 12.00 13.56 11.23
C SER A 128 12.50 14.06 9.88
N SER A 129 12.81 13.17 8.95
CA SER A 129 13.27 13.56 7.60
C SER A 129 12.17 14.24 6.77
N CYS A 130 10.89 13.88 6.99
CA CYS A 130 9.75 14.50 6.32
C CYS A 130 9.35 15.87 6.89
N SER A 131 9.75 16.18 8.14
CA SER A 131 9.26 17.34 8.89
C SER A 131 9.52 18.66 8.18
N SER A 132 10.72 18.87 7.62
CA SER A 132 11.08 20.13 6.99
C SER A 132 10.24 20.45 5.74
N LEU A 133 9.88 19.45 4.96
CA LEU A 133 9.06 19.66 3.78
C LEU A 133 7.60 19.91 4.18
N ILE A 134 7.06 19.08 5.07
CA ILE A 134 5.64 19.21 5.45
C ILE A 134 5.36 20.52 6.20
N GLU A 135 6.30 21.02 6.99
CA GLU A 135 6.20 22.32 7.67
C GLU A 135 6.30 23.52 6.71
N SER A 136 6.84 23.32 5.50
CA SER A 136 6.96 24.37 4.48
C SER A 136 5.75 24.49 3.57
N VAL A 137 4.80 23.56 3.64
CA VAL A 137 3.59 23.51 2.79
C VAL A 137 2.34 23.64 3.64
N ASP A 138 1.34 24.34 3.10
CA ASP A 138 0.08 24.56 3.80
C ASP A 138 -1.01 23.63 3.26
N HIS A 139 -1.57 22.80 4.14
CA HIS A 139 -2.62 21.84 3.82
C HIS A 139 -2.39 21.03 2.52
N PRO A 140 -1.28 20.29 2.39
CA PRO A 140 -0.88 19.66 1.15
C PRO A 140 -1.80 18.50 0.75
N ILE A 141 -2.01 18.39 -0.56
CA ILE A 141 -2.65 17.23 -1.20
C ILE A 141 -1.55 16.29 -1.68
N ALA A 142 -1.57 15.03 -1.24
CA ALA A 142 -0.74 13.98 -1.81
C ALA A 142 -1.34 13.51 -3.14
N LEU A 143 -0.59 13.62 -4.24
CA LEU A 143 -1.00 13.13 -5.55
C LEU A 143 -0.02 12.07 -6.03
N HIS A 144 -0.48 10.82 -6.16
CA HIS A 144 0.37 9.72 -6.62
C HIS A 144 0.16 9.39 -8.09
N ILE A 145 1.27 9.25 -8.83
CA ILE A 145 1.29 8.87 -10.24
C ILE A 145 2.16 7.62 -10.38
N ARG A 146 1.56 6.50 -10.81
CA ARG A 146 2.26 5.26 -11.08
C ARG A 146 2.40 5.03 -12.58
N ARG A 147 3.63 4.89 -13.07
CA ARG A 147 3.94 4.74 -14.49
C ARG A 147 4.94 3.62 -14.77
N GLY A 148 6.11 3.66 -14.21
CA GLY A 148 7.22 2.73 -14.34
C GLY A 148 6.91 1.42 -15.08
N ASP A 149 6.77 0.34 -14.34
CA ASP A 149 6.41 -0.98 -14.85
C ASP A 149 4.99 -1.03 -15.47
N PHE A 150 4.09 -0.09 -15.13
CA PHE A 150 2.73 -0.02 -15.68
C PHE A 150 2.71 0.32 -17.17
N ILE A 151 3.72 1.03 -17.69
CA ILE A 151 3.84 1.33 -19.12
C ILE A 151 4.00 0.04 -19.93
N THR A 152 4.86 -0.86 -19.47
CA THR A 152 5.14 -2.14 -20.16
C THR A 152 4.11 -3.22 -19.85
N ASN A 153 3.40 -3.11 -18.73
CA ASN A 153 2.36 -4.06 -18.28
C ASN A 153 0.93 -3.48 -18.34
N SER A 154 0.68 -2.56 -19.27
CA SER A 154 -0.58 -1.81 -19.36
C SER A 154 -1.83 -2.64 -19.60
N GLN A 155 -1.71 -3.87 -20.07
CA GLN A 155 -2.82 -4.81 -20.19
C GLN A 155 -3.37 -5.24 -18.82
N ASN A 156 -2.51 -5.35 -17.82
CA ASN A 156 -2.85 -5.74 -16.45
C ASN A 156 -2.99 -4.52 -15.52
N HIS A 157 -2.04 -3.60 -15.60
CA HIS A 157 -1.94 -2.40 -14.76
C HIS A 157 -1.73 -1.17 -15.65
N PRO A 158 -2.78 -0.55 -16.20
CA PRO A 158 -2.62 0.62 -17.06
C PRO A 158 -2.22 1.85 -16.24
N PRO A 159 -1.27 2.68 -16.75
CA PRO A 159 -1.09 4.01 -16.21
C PRO A 159 -2.40 4.80 -16.31
N LEU A 160 -2.75 5.55 -15.28
CA LEU A 160 -3.94 6.38 -15.32
C LEU A 160 -3.76 7.57 -16.29
N PRO A 161 -4.80 7.94 -17.04
CA PRO A 161 -4.73 9.08 -17.95
C PRO A 161 -4.71 10.41 -17.18
N LEU A 162 -4.10 11.44 -17.76
CA LEU A 162 -4.06 12.80 -17.18
C LEU A 162 -5.46 13.34 -16.86
N ASP A 163 -6.48 12.92 -17.60
CA ASP A 163 -7.88 13.32 -17.37
C ASP A 163 -8.38 12.92 -15.97
N TYR A 164 -7.94 11.75 -15.46
CA TYR A 164 -8.26 11.36 -14.09
C TYR A 164 -7.73 12.39 -13.08
N TYR A 165 -6.46 12.76 -13.19
CA TYR A 165 -5.83 13.74 -12.29
C TYR A 165 -6.45 15.13 -12.43
N LYS A 166 -6.77 15.57 -13.65
CA LYS A 166 -7.49 16.83 -13.90
C LYS A 166 -8.86 16.86 -13.22
N ARG A 167 -9.61 15.75 -13.28
CA ARG A 167 -10.93 15.66 -12.62
C ARG A 167 -10.81 15.58 -11.10
N ALA A 168 -9.82 14.83 -10.60
CA ALA A 168 -9.58 14.69 -9.19
C ALA A 168 -9.17 16.03 -8.53
N LEU A 169 -8.26 16.77 -9.15
CA LEU A 169 -7.81 18.09 -8.68
C LEU A 169 -8.96 19.09 -8.57
N LYS A 170 -9.96 19.04 -9.46
CA LYS A 170 -11.16 19.92 -9.39
C LYS A 170 -12.06 19.69 -8.17
N LEU A 171 -11.81 18.66 -7.37
CA LEU A 171 -12.53 18.41 -6.12
C LEU A 171 -11.90 19.13 -4.92
N PHE A 172 -10.80 19.86 -5.15
CA PHE A 172 -10.05 20.64 -4.16
C PHE A 172 -9.91 22.08 -4.63
N ASP A 173 -9.63 22.98 -3.71
CA ASP A 173 -9.42 24.40 -4.02
C ASP A 173 -8.12 24.58 -4.83
N ASP A 174 -8.16 25.48 -5.80
CA ASP A 174 -7.08 25.65 -6.78
C ASP A 174 -5.81 26.28 -6.18
N ASP A 175 -5.87 26.86 -4.99
CA ASP A 175 -4.74 27.45 -4.25
C ASP A 175 -4.02 26.44 -3.34
N ARG A 176 -4.57 25.22 -3.19
CA ARG A 176 -3.96 24.17 -2.38
C ARG A 176 -2.66 23.66 -3.01
N GLN A 177 -1.64 23.51 -2.17
CA GLN A 177 -0.39 22.90 -2.58
C GLN A 177 -0.55 21.39 -2.80
N VAL A 178 0.17 20.86 -3.79
CA VAL A 178 0.10 19.46 -4.19
C VAL A 178 1.49 18.86 -4.22
N ILE A 179 1.74 17.83 -3.43
CA ILE A 179 2.98 17.07 -3.49
C ILE A 179 2.75 15.86 -4.40
N ILE A 180 3.50 15.80 -5.49
CA ILE A 180 3.42 14.72 -6.49
C ILE A 180 4.47 13.65 -6.15
N PHE A 181 3.99 12.44 -5.94
CA PHE A 181 4.78 11.24 -5.75
C PHE A 181 4.74 10.39 -7.02
N SER A 182 5.88 9.98 -7.54
CA SER A 182 5.91 9.19 -8.77
C SER A 182 7.20 8.42 -8.94
N ASP A 183 7.11 7.26 -9.58
CA ASP A 183 8.25 6.50 -10.10
C ASP A 183 8.74 7.01 -11.49
N ASP A 184 8.12 8.10 -12.01
CA ASP A 184 8.49 8.78 -13.27
C ASP A 184 8.41 10.31 -13.06
N THR A 185 9.25 10.85 -12.18
CA THR A 185 9.25 12.26 -11.78
C THR A 185 9.55 13.19 -12.97
N LYS A 186 10.40 12.72 -13.91
CA LYS A 186 10.71 13.46 -15.14
C LYS A 186 9.46 13.68 -15.98
N TRP A 187 8.68 12.63 -16.21
CA TRP A 187 7.42 12.74 -16.95
C TRP A 187 6.45 13.70 -16.25
N CYS A 188 6.35 13.66 -14.91
CA CYS A 188 5.49 14.56 -14.16
C CYS A 188 5.82 16.03 -14.43
N LYS A 189 7.10 16.40 -14.41
CA LYS A 189 7.57 17.76 -14.67
C LYS A 189 7.33 18.25 -16.12
N GLU A 190 7.23 17.33 -17.06
CA GLU A 190 6.95 17.65 -18.47
C GLU A 190 5.46 17.90 -18.73
N GLN A 191 4.57 17.65 -17.75
CA GLN A 191 3.14 17.85 -17.95
C GLN A 191 2.70 19.28 -17.63
N GLU A 192 2.08 19.94 -18.59
CA GLU A 192 1.56 21.31 -18.45
C GLU A 192 0.62 21.48 -17.25
N ILE A 193 -0.16 20.45 -16.91
CA ILE A 193 -1.10 20.50 -15.78
C ILE A 193 -0.41 20.63 -14.41
N PHE A 194 0.88 20.33 -14.33
CA PHE A 194 1.70 20.38 -13.13
C PHE A 194 2.76 21.48 -13.18
N SER A 195 2.64 22.44 -14.11
CA SER A 195 3.62 23.51 -14.29
C SER A 195 3.46 24.71 -13.33
N ASP A 196 2.36 24.78 -12.60
CA ASP A 196 2.11 25.81 -11.61
C ASP A 196 2.95 25.59 -10.33
N ASP A 197 3.39 26.66 -9.67
CA ASP A 197 4.25 26.65 -8.47
C ASP A 197 3.60 25.91 -7.27
N ARG A 198 2.30 25.67 -7.30
CA ARG A 198 1.62 24.88 -6.27
C ARG A 198 1.96 23.38 -6.32
N PHE A 199 2.52 22.88 -7.43
CA PHE A 199 2.90 21.49 -7.58
C PHE A 199 4.37 21.27 -7.23
N LEU A 200 4.61 20.46 -6.22
CA LEU A 200 5.94 20.07 -5.76
C LEU A 200 6.15 18.59 -6.08
N VAL A 201 7.16 18.27 -6.89
CA VAL A 201 7.48 16.85 -7.19
C VAL A 201 8.45 16.32 -6.13
N SER A 202 8.08 15.22 -5.46
CA SER A 202 8.99 14.50 -4.57
C SER A 202 10.07 13.82 -5.42
N GLU A 203 11.33 14.24 -5.27
CA GLU A 203 12.44 13.77 -6.10
C GLU A 203 13.57 13.21 -5.27
N ASP A 204 14.30 12.26 -5.86
CA ASP A 204 15.49 11.64 -5.29
C ASP A 204 15.26 10.96 -3.93
N ASN A 205 13.99 10.67 -3.62
CA ASN A 205 13.58 10.00 -2.40
C ASN A 205 13.33 8.50 -2.65
N ASP A 206 13.52 7.71 -1.60
CA ASP A 206 13.12 6.31 -1.64
C ASP A 206 11.63 6.15 -1.28
N GLN A 207 11.11 4.95 -1.52
CA GLN A 207 9.70 4.65 -1.26
C GLN A 207 9.32 4.76 0.24
N SER A 208 10.27 4.64 1.16
CA SER A 208 10.02 4.75 2.60
C SER A 208 9.72 6.18 2.99
N TYR A 209 10.53 7.11 2.48
CA TYR A 209 10.32 8.54 2.63
C TYR A 209 9.02 8.99 1.98
N ASP A 210 8.78 8.58 0.73
CA ASP A 210 7.58 8.96 -0.01
C ASP A 210 6.30 8.46 0.68
N LEU A 211 6.29 7.22 1.19
CA LEU A 211 5.13 6.70 1.90
C LEU A 211 4.88 7.47 3.21
N CYS A 212 5.95 7.75 3.95
CA CYS A 212 5.86 8.53 5.18
C CYS A 212 5.34 9.95 4.90
N LEU A 213 5.96 10.66 3.96
CA LEU A 213 5.55 12.02 3.57
C LEU A 213 4.11 12.03 3.03
N MET A 214 3.72 11.07 2.21
CA MET A 214 2.35 10.94 1.71
C MET A 214 1.36 10.81 2.88
N SER A 215 1.66 9.97 3.87
CA SER A 215 0.75 9.69 4.99
C SER A 215 0.51 10.90 5.91
N ILE A 216 1.38 11.92 5.87
CA ILE A 216 1.23 13.13 6.67
C ILE A 216 0.61 14.31 5.91
N CYS A 217 0.30 14.15 4.62
CA CYS A 217 -0.52 15.09 3.87
C CYS A 217 -1.97 15.11 4.37
N ASP A 218 -2.70 16.18 4.04
CA ASP A 218 -4.07 16.37 4.55
C ASP A 218 -5.13 15.69 3.68
N ASP A 219 -4.94 15.64 2.35
CA ASP A 219 -5.86 15.04 1.39
C ASP A 219 -5.08 14.19 0.36
N PHE A 220 -5.79 13.34 -0.38
CA PHE A 220 -5.14 12.32 -1.21
C PHE A 220 -5.81 12.16 -2.57
N ILE A 221 -5.02 12.14 -3.63
CA ILE A 221 -5.39 11.68 -4.97
C ILE A 221 -4.51 10.48 -5.29
N ILE A 222 -5.07 9.28 -5.17
CA ILE A 222 -4.28 8.05 -5.31
C ILE A 222 -4.29 7.51 -6.74
N ALA A 223 -3.22 6.82 -7.11
CA ALA A 223 -3.16 5.99 -8.31
C ALA A 223 -3.79 4.60 -8.06
N ASN A 224 -3.88 3.79 -9.10
CA ASN A 224 -4.23 2.37 -9.01
C ASN A 224 -3.05 1.53 -8.47
N SER A 225 -2.60 1.88 -7.28
CA SER A 225 -1.42 1.30 -6.64
C SER A 225 -1.64 1.07 -5.15
N SER A 226 -1.35 -0.14 -4.67
CA SER A 226 -1.39 -0.48 -3.25
C SER A 226 -0.49 0.43 -2.40
N PHE A 227 0.56 1.01 -2.97
CA PHE A 227 1.42 1.98 -2.30
C PHE A 227 0.64 3.22 -1.86
N SER A 228 -0.01 3.93 -2.79
CA SER A 228 -0.78 5.12 -2.45
C SER A 228 -2.09 4.81 -1.73
N TRP A 229 -2.64 3.61 -1.89
CA TRP A 229 -3.74 3.14 -1.07
C TRP A 229 -3.35 3.18 0.42
N TRP A 230 -2.17 2.63 0.76
CA TRP A 230 -1.66 2.65 2.14
C TRP A 230 -1.26 4.05 2.61
N GLY A 231 -0.69 4.89 1.74
CA GLY A 231 -0.39 6.28 2.09
C GLY A 231 -1.64 7.03 2.56
N ALA A 232 -2.74 6.91 1.82
CA ALA A 232 -4.02 7.51 2.18
C ALA A 232 -4.64 6.86 3.44
N TRP A 233 -4.60 5.53 3.56
CA TRP A 233 -5.15 4.82 4.71
C TRP A 233 -4.40 5.15 6.01
N LEU A 234 -3.08 5.24 5.97
CA LEU A 234 -2.26 5.63 7.12
C LEU A 234 -2.49 7.09 7.52
N GLY A 235 -2.71 7.97 6.54
CA GLY A 235 -3.04 9.37 6.80
C GLY A 235 -4.29 9.54 7.66
N ASN A 236 -5.29 8.71 7.45
CA ASN A 236 -6.53 8.65 8.26
C ASN A 236 -7.20 10.01 8.46
N ARG A 237 -7.18 10.85 7.43
CA ARG A 237 -7.72 12.22 7.46
C ARG A 237 -8.10 12.68 6.06
N GLY A 238 -8.83 13.77 5.98
CA GLY A 238 -9.13 14.46 4.74
C GLY A 238 -9.96 13.67 3.73
N LYS A 239 -9.93 14.16 2.51
CA LYS A 239 -10.62 13.55 1.38
C LYS A 239 -9.67 12.66 0.60
N VAL A 240 -10.11 11.44 0.31
CA VAL A 240 -9.39 10.53 -0.59
C VAL A 240 -10.13 10.39 -1.89
N VAL A 241 -9.44 10.64 -3.00
CA VAL A 241 -9.94 10.43 -4.36
C VAL A 241 -9.21 9.26 -4.99
N ALA A 242 -9.96 8.23 -5.37
CA ALA A 242 -9.44 6.99 -5.92
C ALA A 242 -9.93 6.77 -7.37
N PRO A 243 -9.14 6.08 -8.22
CA PRO A 243 -9.55 5.81 -9.59
C PRO A 243 -10.54 4.64 -9.66
N LYS A 244 -11.57 4.77 -10.48
CA LYS A 244 -12.50 3.66 -10.77
C LYS A 244 -11.79 2.49 -11.46
N GLN A 245 -10.82 2.78 -12.31
CA GLN A 245 -10.05 1.77 -13.01
C GLN A 245 -8.81 1.38 -12.20
N TRP A 246 -8.84 0.19 -11.59
CA TRP A 246 -7.67 -0.36 -10.87
C TRP A 246 -6.86 -1.30 -11.75
N PHE A 247 -7.52 -2.17 -12.49
CA PHE A 247 -6.91 -3.13 -13.40
C PHE A 247 -7.21 -2.85 -14.85
N GLY A 248 -6.36 -3.35 -15.73
CA GLY A 248 -6.56 -3.39 -17.16
C GLY A 248 -7.39 -4.61 -17.61
N LYS A 249 -7.58 -4.72 -18.92
CA LYS A 249 -8.41 -5.78 -19.52
C LYS A 249 -7.83 -7.19 -19.35
N GLY A 250 -6.53 -7.30 -19.03
CA GLY A 250 -5.86 -8.58 -18.78
C GLY A 250 -6.23 -9.20 -17.43
N LEU A 251 -6.73 -8.41 -16.47
CA LEU A 251 -7.13 -8.87 -15.15
C LEU A 251 -8.61 -8.55 -14.91
N ASN A 252 -9.43 -9.60 -14.87
CA ASN A 252 -10.87 -9.47 -14.61
C ASN A 252 -11.18 -9.65 -13.12
N HIS A 253 -10.65 -8.74 -12.29
CA HIS A 253 -10.87 -8.77 -10.85
C HIS A 253 -12.05 -7.89 -10.44
N ASN A 254 -12.84 -8.39 -9.48
CA ASN A 254 -13.90 -7.62 -8.85
C ASN A 254 -13.31 -6.75 -7.74
N THR A 255 -13.32 -5.43 -7.92
CA THR A 255 -12.73 -4.45 -7.01
C THR A 255 -13.73 -3.83 -6.02
N LYS A 256 -14.91 -4.43 -5.84
CA LYS A 256 -16.01 -3.88 -5.01
C LYS A 256 -15.63 -3.58 -3.55
N ASP A 257 -14.63 -4.27 -3.03
CA ASP A 257 -14.19 -4.18 -1.62
C ASP A 257 -12.78 -3.56 -1.49
N LEU A 258 -12.23 -3.02 -2.59
CA LEU A 258 -10.88 -2.47 -2.61
C LEU A 258 -10.77 -1.16 -1.84
N TYR A 259 -11.73 -0.26 -2.00
CA TYR A 259 -11.69 1.07 -1.42
C TYR A 259 -12.43 1.14 -0.09
N CYS A 260 -11.93 1.99 0.81
CA CYS A 260 -12.64 2.33 2.04
C CYS A 260 -13.96 3.03 1.71
N SER A 261 -14.96 2.87 2.56
CA SER A 261 -16.34 3.31 2.27
C SER A 261 -16.53 4.82 2.16
N ASP A 262 -15.61 5.58 2.74
CA ASP A 262 -15.57 7.06 2.76
C ASP A 262 -14.77 7.66 1.58
N TRP A 263 -14.13 6.83 0.76
CA TRP A 263 -13.33 7.29 -0.38
C TRP A 263 -14.20 7.64 -1.59
N SER A 264 -13.84 8.73 -2.26
CA SER A 264 -14.50 9.16 -3.51
C SER A 264 -13.88 8.45 -4.71
N VAL A 265 -14.67 7.70 -5.48
CA VAL A 265 -14.20 6.95 -6.65
C VAL A 265 -14.60 7.64 -7.94
N LEU A 266 -13.62 7.99 -8.82
CA LEU A 266 -13.81 8.71 -10.08
C LEU A 266 -13.64 7.83 -11.32
#